data_87d34e83249e75cc6efc37a520059585
#
_entry.id   87d34e83249e75cc6efc37a520059585
#
_cell.length_a   1.000
_cell.length_b   1.000
_cell.length_c   1.000
_cell.angle_alpha   90.00
_cell.angle_beta   90.00
_cell.angle_gamma   90.00
#
_symmetry.space_group_name_H-M   'P 1'
#
loop_
_entity.id
_entity.type
_entity.pdbx_description
1 polymer ?
#
loop_
_entity_poly.entity_id
_entity_poly.type
_entity_poly.pdbx_seq_one_letter_code
_entity_poly.pdbx_strand_id
1 'polypeptide(L)'
;MQFKEVMSGTWQPVSPGTGAGTDCPSGGPIRFDVVAETPELLRLFGTVSGALSGTLSAAGLADHVPATGTIEVSPIEHRRIRYTVDFPGDDGASYRFDGWKSIDWTHVLATWTTLPGTITGPDDRIVGTATLRFAWSDAPSLLASVRVRGTRPPKNPVELAGRRWNGRADRLEVWYDTFTDVDTGTGFWLHHELVAPSDPESPAFAHGWAAVFPPDGRPVWERFGPAPVGGGTWFSSGDEVRAEPGVRTGRAGSMQWDLRYEDSSAPLFTFPSAAWHRELLPAAQIVPCPTAEYRGSMVAGGRTYELSGARGASARIYGHGNAEQWAWLHADLGDGDVLEVVAATPRRRGLNRLQPLPVVRLRHAGRDWPASPLAAVRFRARLDLPTWTVAGRWGNRRLHVTVTQPEERCVRVGYTDPDGAAATCTNSERADAHIILERRSSGGWVLEREWSLHGTAHAEVGTRP
;
A
#
# COMPACT_ATOMS: atom_id res chain seq x y z
N MET A 1 9.32 0.58 -15.43
CA MET A 1 8.18 0.80 -16.35
C MET A 1 8.68 1.59 -17.55
N GLN A 2 8.12 1.37 -18.74
CA GLN A 2 8.44 2.14 -19.95
C GLN A 2 7.14 2.68 -20.54
N PHE A 3 7.13 3.93 -20.98
CA PHE A 3 6.00 4.51 -21.71
C PHE A 3 6.50 5.57 -22.70
N LYS A 4 5.75 5.76 -23.80
CA LYS A 4 6.02 6.75 -24.83
C LYS A 4 5.11 7.94 -24.65
N GLU A 5 5.68 9.15 -24.70
CA GLU A 5 4.92 10.40 -24.61
C GLU A 5 5.28 11.34 -25.76
N VAL A 6 4.25 11.90 -26.39
CA VAL A 6 4.37 12.92 -27.42
C VAL A 6 3.77 14.21 -26.88
N MET A 7 4.53 15.28 -26.88
CA MET A 7 4.08 16.60 -26.45
C MET A 7 4.41 17.64 -27.53
N SER A 8 3.49 18.54 -27.79
CA SER A 8 3.67 19.63 -28.76
C SER A 8 3.20 20.96 -28.20
N GLY A 9 3.78 22.04 -28.67
CA GLY A 9 3.44 23.37 -28.20
C GLY A 9 4.19 24.48 -28.93
N THR A 10 4.46 25.56 -28.24
CA THR A 10 5.19 26.70 -28.75
C THR A 10 6.30 27.11 -27.80
N TRP A 11 7.38 27.60 -28.34
CA TRP A 11 8.46 28.26 -27.61
C TRP A 11 8.67 29.69 -28.09
N GLN A 12 9.19 30.51 -27.23
CA GLN A 12 9.49 31.93 -27.52
C GLN A 12 10.89 32.26 -26.99
N PRO A 13 11.72 32.91 -27.79
CA PRO A 13 13.02 33.38 -27.33
C PRO A 13 12.87 34.51 -26.30
N VAL A 14 13.77 34.57 -25.35
CA VAL A 14 13.89 35.70 -24.44
C VAL A 14 14.64 36.79 -25.22
N SER A 15 14.01 37.97 -25.39
CA SER A 15 14.65 39.12 -26.07
C SER A 15 15.96 39.47 -25.38
N PRO A 16 17.09 39.53 -26.10
CA PRO A 16 18.32 40.07 -25.54
C PRO A 16 18.09 41.53 -25.16
N GLY A 17 18.50 41.92 -23.97
CA GLY A 17 18.54 43.32 -23.57
C GLY A 17 19.29 44.10 -24.62
N THR A 18 18.83 45.34 -24.93
CA THR A 18 19.30 46.23 -25.96
C THR A 18 20.83 46.25 -26.11
N GLY A 19 21.38 45.54 -27.11
CA GLY A 19 22.78 45.63 -27.48
C GLY A 19 23.44 44.30 -27.85
N ALA A 20 23.02 43.65 -28.92
CA ALA A 20 23.87 42.75 -29.72
C ALA A 20 23.09 42.19 -30.93
N GLY A 21 23.80 41.98 -32.02
CA GLY A 21 23.43 41.68 -33.37
C GLY A 21 22.41 40.58 -33.66
N THR A 22 21.96 40.73 -34.83
CA THR A 22 21.01 40.04 -35.67
C THR A 22 21.21 38.54 -35.83
N ASP A 23 20.75 37.70 -34.89
CA ASP A 23 20.37 36.31 -35.16
C ASP A 23 19.70 35.68 -33.89
N CYS A 24 18.60 36.31 -33.45
CA CYS A 24 17.73 35.64 -32.49
C CYS A 24 16.87 34.61 -33.24
N PRO A 25 16.87 33.34 -32.82
CA PRO A 25 15.96 32.35 -33.40
C PRO A 25 14.51 32.83 -33.29
N SER A 26 13.79 32.81 -34.39
CA SER A 26 12.36 33.10 -34.38
C SER A 26 11.66 31.98 -33.65
N GLY A 27 11.08 32.26 -32.49
CA GLY A 27 10.27 31.28 -31.77
C GLY A 27 9.20 30.65 -32.66
N GLY A 28 8.65 29.50 -32.24
CA GLY A 28 7.70 28.76 -33.05
C GLY A 28 7.27 27.43 -32.41
N PRO A 29 6.82 26.48 -33.24
CA PRO A 29 6.42 25.17 -32.74
C PRO A 29 7.58 24.41 -32.10
N ILE A 30 7.29 23.71 -31.00
CA ILE A 30 8.18 22.78 -30.33
C ILE A 30 7.47 21.45 -30.14
N ARG A 31 8.19 20.34 -30.31
CA ARG A 31 7.66 18.98 -30.16
C ARG A 31 8.69 18.06 -29.53
N PHE A 32 8.25 17.26 -28.55
CA PHE A 32 8.98 16.08 -28.04
C PHE A 32 8.30 14.82 -28.51
N ASP A 33 9.08 13.81 -28.84
CA ASP A 33 8.66 12.44 -28.99
C ASP A 33 9.63 11.58 -28.17
N VAL A 34 9.28 11.28 -26.93
CA VAL A 34 10.19 10.67 -25.94
C VAL A 34 9.63 9.40 -25.34
N VAL A 35 10.53 8.51 -25.00
CA VAL A 35 10.28 7.31 -24.21
C VAL A 35 10.84 7.52 -22.81
N ALA A 36 10.00 7.38 -21.81
CA ALA A 36 10.40 7.39 -20.41
C ALA A 36 10.61 5.95 -19.92
N GLU A 37 11.77 5.71 -19.31
CA GLU A 37 12.10 4.45 -18.64
C GLU A 37 12.35 4.69 -17.17
N THR A 38 11.50 4.11 -16.30
CA THR A 38 11.67 4.17 -14.86
C THR A 38 12.07 2.79 -14.34
N PRO A 39 13.05 2.67 -13.41
CA PRO A 39 13.44 1.40 -12.83
C PRO A 39 12.30 0.74 -12.06
N GLU A 40 11.39 1.56 -11.54
CA GLU A 40 10.24 1.15 -10.75
C GLU A 40 8.93 1.64 -11.41
N LEU A 41 7.80 1.08 -10.97
CA LEU A 41 6.50 1.65 -11.30
C LEU A 41 6.36 3.04 -10.70
N LEU A 42 5.61 3.90 -11.39
CA LEU A 42 5.20 5.18 -10.85
C LEU A 42 4.47 4.96 -9.53
N ARG A 43 5.05 5.44 -8.44
CA ARG A 43 4.46 5.39 -7.11
C ARG A 43 3.55 6.60 -6.93
N LEU A 44 2.43 6.41 -6.24
CA LEU A 44 1.61 7.55 -5.80
C LEU A 44 2.34 8.38 -4.73
N PHE A 45 3.18 7.73 -3.93
CA PHE A 45 3.96 8.33 -2.85
C PHE A 45 5.46 8.21 -3.15
N GLY A 46 6.22 9.24 -2.77
CA GLY A 46 7.64 9.35 -3.07
C GLY A 46 7.91 9.93 -4.46
N THR A 47 9.19 10.12 -4.76
CA THR A 47 9.67 10.56 -6.07
C THR A 47 10.24 9.38 -6.83
N VAL A 48 9.80 9.17 -8.06
CA VAL A 48 10.36 8.18 -8.97
C VAL A 48 11.10 8.91 -10.09
N SER A 49 12.39 8.63 -10.23
CA SER A 49 13.20 9.17 -11.31
C SER A 49 13.39 8.12 -12.41
N GLY A 50 13.42 8.56 -13.66
CA GLY A 50 13.64 7.71 -14.83
C GLY A 50 14.43 8.43 -15.90
N ALA A 51 14.93 7.66 -16.87
CA ALA A 51 15.60 8.18 -18.04
C ALA A 51 14.59 8.56 -19.13
N LEU A 52 14.89 9.62 -19.87
CA LEU A 52 14.19 10.02 -21.09
C LEU A 52 15.11 9.84 -22.30
N SER A 53 14.57 9.30 -23.38
CA SER A 53 15.26 9.22 -24.65
C SER A 53 14.28 9.38 -25.82
N GLY A 54 14.67 10.04 -26.89
CA GLY A 54 13.79 10.26 -28.03
C GLY A 54 14.28 11.33 -28.98
N THR A 55 13.37 12.12 -29.52
CA THR A 55 13.66 13.21 -30.44
C THR A 55 12.95 14.51 -30.04
N LEU A 56 13.57 15.64 -30.38
CA LEU A 56 13.03 16.97 -30.16
C LEU A 56 13.16 17.81 -31.46
N SER A 57 12.11 18.57 -31.72
CA SER A 57 12.14 19.63 -32.76
C SER A 57 11.69 20.94 -32.11
N ALA A 58 12.41 22.02 -32.34
CA ALA A 58 12.09 23.40 -31.93
C ALA A 58 12.43 24.35 -33.06
N ALA A 59 11.43 24.99 -33.63
CA ALA A 59 11.58 25.83 -34.84
C ALA A 59 12.68 26.87 -34.66
N GLY A 60 13.63 26.91 -35.58
CA GLY A 60 14.79 27.84 -35.57
C GLY A 60 15.85 27.51 -34.50
N LEU A 61 15.75 26.40 -33.80
CA LEU A 61 16.72 25.97 -32.78
C LEU A 61 17.21 24.54 -33.01
N ALA A 62 16.33 23.60 -33.34
CA ALA A 62 16.66 22.20 -33.54
C ALA A 62 15.61 21.52 -34.43
N ASP A 63 16.03 20.69 -35.40
CA ASP A 63 15.15 19.96 -36.27
C ASP A 63 15.36 18.43 -36.11
N HIS A 64 14.40 17.77 -35.44
CA HIS A 64 14.33 16.32 -35.23
C HIS A 64 15.64 15.72 -34.69
N VAL A 65 16.22 16.38 -33.70
CA VAL A 65 17.49 15.97 -33.08
C VAL A 65 17.30 14.94 -31.99
N PRO A 66 18.30 14.08 -31.70
CA PRO A 66 18.28 13.21 -30.54
C PRO A 66 18.14 14.00 -29.25
N ALA A 67 17.26 13.52 -28.36
CA ALA A 67 17.04 14.13 -27.04
C ALA A 67 17.18 13.05 -25.97
N THR A 68 17.89 13.41 -24.89
CA THR A 68 18.06 12.54 -23.71
C THR A 68 17.82 13.35 -22.44
N GLY A 69 17.53 12.68 -21.33
CA GLY A 69 17.30 13.42 -20.09
C GLY A 69 16.71 12.59 -18.99
N THR A 70 16.02 13.28 -18.08
CA THR A 70 15.40 12.64 -16.91
C THR A 70 13.97 13.11 -16.71
N ILE A 71 13.16 12.20 -16.17
CA ILE A 71 11.82 12.48 -15.67
C ILE A 71 11.78 12.20 -14.18
N GLU A 72 11.23 13.13 -13.40
CA GLU A 72 10.94 12.95 -11.98
C GLU A 72 9.44 13.05 -11.76
N VAL A 73 8.85 11.98 -11.24
CA VAL A 73 7.40 11.90 -10.97
C VAL A 73 7.18 11.87 -9.47
N SER A 74 6.58 12.92 -8.93
CA SER A 74 6.24 13.08 -7.52
C SER A 74 4.80 13.61 -7.38
N PRO A 75 3.79 12.74 -7.59
CA PRO A 75 2.41 13.21 -7.78
C PRO A 75 1.79 13.76 -6.50
N ILE A 76 2.20 13.28 -5.34
CA ILE A 76 1.65 13.72 -4.07
C ILE A 76 2.62 14.62 -3.30
N GLU A 77 3.91 14.28 -3.17
CA GLU A 77 4.88 15.04 -2.35
C GLU A 77 5.16 16.43 -2.90
N HIS A 78 5.53 16.51 -4.15
CA HIS A 78 5.83 17.78 -4.80
C HIS A 78 4.72 18.21 -5.75
N ARG A 79 3.68 17.41 -5.93
CA ARG A 79 2.56 17.65 -6.86
C ARG A 79 3.04 18.08 -8.25
N ARG A 80 4.10 17.40 -8.75
CA ARG A 80 4.73 17.74 -10.04
C ARG A 80 5.29 16.52 -10.75
N ILE A 81 5.40 16.67 -12.08
CA ILE A 81 6.21 15.84 -12.95
C ILE A 81 7.22 16.76 -13.62
N ARG A 82 8.51 16.59 -13.32
CA ARG A 82 9.59 17.40 -13.88
C ARG A 82 10.23 16.65 -15.04
N TYR A 83 10.55 17.40 -16.09
CA TYR A 83 11.26 16.94 -17.27
C TYR A 83 12.51 17.78 -17.43
N THR A 84 13.66 17.13 -17.53
CA THR A 84 14.92 17.75 -17.92
C THR A 84 15.37 17.05 -19.18
N VAL A 85 15.49 17.77 -20.29
CA VAL A 85 15.78 17.20 -21.62
C VAL A 85 16.94 17.95 -22.24
N ASP A 86 18.04 17.25 -22.52
CA ASP A 86 19.23 17.74 -23.19
C ASP A 86 19.15 17.38 -24.68
N PHE A 87 19.49 18.33 -25.55
CA PHE A 87 19.47 18.16 -27.00
C PHE A 87 20.49 19.06 -27.68
N PRO A 88 21.08 18.68 -28.83
CA PRO A 88 21.91 19.55 -29.63
C PRO A 88 21.03 20.50 -30.46
N GLY A 89 21.47 21.74 -30.65
CA GLY A 89 20.88 22.63 -31.62
C GLY A 89 21.44 22.40 -33.02
N ASP A 90 20.79 22.98 -34.03
CA ASP A 90 21.25 22.97 -35.42
C ASP A 90 22.58 23.72 -35.61
N ASP A 91 22.92 24.57 -34.66
CA ASP A 91 24.21 25.29 -34.55
C ASP A 91 25.33 24.44 -33.92
N GLY A 92 25.01 23.19 -33.51
CA GLY A 92 25.92 22.27 -32.84
C GLY A 92 26.14 22.56 -31.35
N ALA A 93 25.49 23.55 -30.78
CA ALA A 93 25.54 23.85 -29.36
C ALA A 93 24.61 22.93 -28.57
N SER A 94 24.87 22.76 -27.28
CA SER A 94 24.03 21.96 -26.39
C SER A 94 23.01 22.84 -25.71
N TYR A 95 21.75 22.38 -25.72
CA TYR A 95 20.61 23.06 -25.09
C TYR A 95 19.93 22.11 -24.09
N ARG A 96 19.31 22.71 -23.09
CA ARG A 96 18.54 22.02 -22.09
C ARG A 96 17.15 22.63 -21.93
N PHE A 97 16.14 21.80 -22.04
CA PHE A 97 14.78 22.14 -21.59
C PHE A 97 14.59 21.65 -20.15
N ASP A 98 14.14 22.54 -19.25
CA ASP A 98 13.71 22.21 -17.87
C ASP A 98 12.28 22.72 -17.65
N GLY A 99 11.37 21.82 -17.34
CA GLY A 99 9.98 22.17 -17.13
C GLY A 99 9.25 21.18 -16.24
N TRP A 100 8.10 21.56 -15.71
CA TRP A 100 7.29 20.67 -14.87
C TRP A 100 5.80 20.86 -15.08
N LYS A 101 5.07 19.75 -15.03
CA LYS A 101 3.61 19.72 -14.90
C LYS A 101 3.26 19.85 -13.45
N SER A 102 2.45 20.84 -13.07
CA SER A 102 1.85 20.91 -11.74
C SER A 102 0.66 19.96 -11.66
N ILE A 103 0.50 19.27 -10.53
CA ILE A 103 -0.63 18.34 -10.30
C ILE A 103 -1.62 19.01 -9.37
N ASP A 104 -2.72 19.50 -9.93
CA ASP A 104 -3.88 19.96 -9.16
C ASP A 104 -4.96 18.91 -9.23
N TRP A 105 -5.26 18.30 -8.07
CA TRP A 105 -6.25 17.24 -7.98
C TRP A 105 -7.69 17.71 -8.21
N THR A 106 -7.92 19.02 -8.16
CA THR A 106 -9.23 19.62 -8.49
C THR A 106 -9.39 19.88 -10.00
N HIS A 107 -8.27 20.04 -10.71
CA HIS A 107 -8.20 20.31 -12.16
C HIS A 107 -7.22 19.37 -12.86
N VAL A 108 -7.25 18.08 -12.53
CA VAL A 108 -6.29 17.06 -12.99
C VAL A 108 -6.10 17.08 -14.50
N LEU A 109 -7.18 17.14 -15.27
CA LEU A 109 -7.12 17.06 -16.73
C LEU A 109 -6.37 18.23 -17.36
N ALA A 110 -6.51 19.43 -16.82
CA ALA A 110 -5.86 20.63 -17.36
C ALA A 110 -4.37 20.70 -16.95
N THR A 111 -4.06 20.30 -15.72
CA THR A 111 -2.71 20.45 -15.17
C THR A 111 -1.76 19.32 -15.61
N TRP A 112 -2.27 18.10 -15.83
CA TRP A 112 -1.47 16.98 -16.31
C TRP A 112 -1.07 17.07 -17.77
N THR A 113 -1.76 17.88 -18.55
CA THR A 113 -1.52 18.00 -19.99
C THR A 113 -0.60 19.16 -20.35
N THR A 114 -0.37 20.12 -19.47
CA THR A 114 0.42 21.33 -19.77
C THR A 114 1.79 21.28 -19.07
N LEU A 115 2.85 21.45 -19.85
CA LEU A 115 4.24 21.46 -19.44
C LEU A 115 4.88 22.80 -19.80
N PRO A 116 4.86 23.81 -18.92
CA PRO A 116 5.67 24.99 -19.06
C PRO A 116 7.13 24.70 -18.70
N GLY A 117 8.06 25.38 -19.33
CA GLY A 117 9.48 25.23 -19.03
C GLY A 117 10.35 26.31 -19.70
N THR A 118 11.64 26.25 -19.42
CA THR A 118 12.67 27.13 -19.94
C THR A 118 13.64 26.33 -20.79
N ILE A 119 14.17 26.97 -21.83
CA ILE A 119 15.28 26.45 -22.64
C ILE A 119 16.53 27.23 -22.27
N THR A 120 17.58 26.51 -21.89
CA THR A 120 18.88 27.06 -21.49
C THR A 120 19.91 26.68 -22.55
N GLY A 121 20.75 27.62 -22.95
CA GLY A 121 21.85 27.40 -23.89
C GLY A 121 23.16 27.00 -23.21
N PRO A 122 24.28 26.92 -23.98
CA PRO A 122 25.56 26.37 -23.51
C PRO A 122 26.19 27.15 -22.34
N ASP A 123 25.84 28.43 -22.17
CA ASP A 123 26.39 29.28 -21.11
C ASP A 123 25.47 29.37 -19.88
N ASP A 124 24.62 28.38 -19.68
CA ASP A 124 23.55 28.36 -18.65
C ASP A 124 22.59 29.56 -18.71
N ARG A 125 22.56 30.27 -19.83
CA ARG A 125 21.64 31.39 -20.05
C ARG A 125 20.33 30.92 -20.61
N ILE A 126 19.21 31.43 -20.06
CA ILE A 126 17.89 31.18 -20.60
C ILE A 126 17.78 31.81 -21.98
N VAL A 127 17.61 31.01 -23.02
CA VAL A 127 17.43 31.43 -24.40
C VAL A 127 15.97 31.53 -24.80
N GLY A 128 15.08 30.87 -24.06
CA GLY A 128 13.65 30.92 -24.34
C GLY A 128 12.79 30.28 -23.29
N THR A 129 11.48 30.47 -23.45
CA THR A 129 10.44 29.77 -22.65
C THR A 129 9.58 28.94 -23.60
N ALA A 130 9.10 27.79 -23.12
CA ALA A 130 8.24 26.93 -23.90
C ALA A 130 7.03 26.47 -23.09
N THR A 131 5.94 26.22 -23.80
CA THR A 131 4.74 25.56 -23.21
C THR A 131 4.33 24.43 -24.14
N LEU A 132 4.46 23.21 -23.65
CA LEU A 132 4.05 22.02 -24.37
C LEU A 132 2.75 21.47 -23.78
N ARG A 133 1.99 20.77 -24.62
CA ARG A 133 0.74 20.11 -24.23
C ARG A 133 0.70 18.68 -24.74
N PHE A 134 0.21 17.81 -23.91
CA PHE A 134 -0.17 16.45 -24.27
C PHE A 134 -1.55 16.47 -24.93
N ALA A 135 -1.68 15.91 -26.12
CA ALA A 135 -2.97 15.80 -26.79
C ALA A 135 -3.74 14.56 -26.30
N TRP A 136 -4.98 14.74 -25.90
CA TRP A 136 -5.84 13.62 -25.47
C TRP A 136 -6.10 12.57 -26.56
N SER A 137 -5.98 12.94 -27.82
CA SER A 137 -5.98 12.01 -28.95
C SER A 137 -4.87 10.95 -28.84
N ASP A 138 -3.78 11.26 -28.14
CA ASP A 138 -2.62 10.38 -27.98
C ASP A 138 -2.70 9.52 -26.74
N ALA A 139 -3.71 9.72 -25.87
CA ALA A 139 -3.91 8.94 -24.65
C ALA A 139 -4.05 7.43 -24.90
N PRO A 140 -4.77 6.94 -25.95
CA PRO A 140 -4.79 5.52 -26.27
C PRO A 140 -3.40 4.97 -26.62
N SER A 141 -2.60 5.75 -27.36
CA SER A 141 -1.23 5.37 -27.75
C SER A 141 -0.29 5.37 -26.55
N LEU A 142 -0.41 6.33 -25.63
CA LEU A 142 0.30 6.35 -24.36
C LEU A 142 -0.02 5.09 -23.54
N LEU A 143 -1.30 4.78 -23.34
CA LEU A 143 -1.75 3.60 -22.59
C LEU A 143 -1.28 2.29 -23.24
N ALA A 144 -1.34 2.20 -24.58
CA ALA A 144 -0.85 1.05 -25.32
C ALA A 144 0.69 0.89 -25.27
N SER A 145 1.42 2.00 -25.06
CA SER A 145 2.88 1.99 -24.94
C SER A 145 3.39 1.60 -23.55
N VAL A 146 2.53 1.63 -22.53
CA VAL A 146 2.90 1.28 -21.16
C VAL A 146 3.30 -0.18 -21.08
N ARG A 147 4.59 -0.44 -20.91
CA ARG A 147 5.14 -1.77 -20.71
C ARG A 147 5.66 -1.88 -19.29
N VAL A 148 5.06 -2.81 -18.57
CA VAL A 148 5.46 -3.13 -17.22
C VAL A 148 6.25 -4.44 -17.26
N ARG A 149 7.58 -4.35 -17.18
CA ARG A 149 8.41 -5.55 -16.96
C ARG A 149 8.24 -5.96 -15.49
N GLY A 150 7.68 -7.11 -15.24
CA GLY A 150 7.51 -7.64 -13.88
C GLY A 150 7.35 -9.14 -13.90
N THR A 151 7.97 -9.79 -12.94
CA THR A 151 7.72 -11.19 -12.61
C THR A 151 6.25 -11.36 -12.22
N ARG A 152 5.66 -12.49 -12.61
CA ARG A 152 4.32 -12.87 -12.17
C ARG A 152 4.34 -12.91 -10.64
N PRO A 153 3.36 -12.27 -9.95
CA PRO A 153 3.35 -12.29 -8.49
C PRO A 153 3.30 -13.73 -7.98
N PRO A 154 4.07 -14.07 -6.94
CA PRO A 154 3.99 -15.37 -6.31
C PRO A 154 2.54 -15.62 -5.87
N LYS A 155 2.07 -16.82 -6.12
CA LYS A 155 0.75 -17.31 -5.67
C LYS A 155 0.89 -18.35 -4.57
N ASN A 156 2.12 -18.76 -4.27
CA ASN A 156 2.42 -19.76 -3.27
C ASN A 156 2.38 -19.10 -1.87
N PRO A 157 1.54 -19.56 -0.93
CA PRO A 157 1.51 -19.05 0.43
C PRO A 157 2.87 -19.05 1.13
N VAL A 158 3.71 -20.05 0.87
CA VAL A 158 5.06 -20.16 1.43
C VAL A 158 5.95 -19.00 0.98
N GLU A 159 5.97 -18.67 -0.31
CA GLU A 159 6.74 -17.53 -0.83
C GLU A 159 6.20 -16.19 -0.27
N LEU A 160 4.88 -16.07 -0.12
CA LEU A 160 4.24 -14.90 0.45
C LEU A 160 4.50 -14.74 1.95
N ALA A 161 4.82 -15.82 2.67
CA ALA A 161 5.22 -15.77 4.07
C ALA A 161 6.68 -15.32 4.29
N GLY A 162 7.52 -15.35 3.27
CA GLY A 162 8.93 -14.97 3.32
C GLY A 162 9.17 -13.50 3.63
N ARG A 163 10.30 -13.21 4.29
CA ARG A 163 10.72 -11.85 4.60
C ARG A 163 10.98 -11.04 3.31
N ARG A 164 10.41 -9.86 3.24
CA ARG A 164 10.61 -8.91 2.14
C ARG A 164 11.69 -7.89 2.42
N TRP A 165 11.87 -7.54 3.69
CA TRP A 165 12.89 -6.58 4.09
C TRP A 165 14.29 -7.04 3.61
N ASN A 166 15.00 -6.13 2.96
CA ASN A 166 16.26 -6.36 2.30
C ASN A 166 17.39 -5.45 2.80
N GLY A 167 17.30 -4.98 4.05
CA GLY A 167 18.28 -4.09 4.67
C GLY A 167 17.99 -2.60 4.50
N ARG A 168 16.91 -2.21 3.82
CA ARG A 168 16.54 -0.79 3.63
C ARG A 168 15.99 -0.21 4.94
N ALA A 169 16.43 1.00 5.29
CA ALA A 169 15.84 1.79 6.38
C ALA A 169 14.39 2.19 6.08
N ASP A 170 13.69 2.72 7.07
CA ASP A 170 12.31 3.21 6.98
C ASP A 170 11.35 2.12 6.51
N ARG A 171 11.42 0.94 7.16
CA ARG A 171 10.56 -0.21 6.83
C ARG A 171 10.00 -0.88 8.07
N LEU A 172 8.73 -1.22 7.94
CA LEU A 172 7.98 -2.06 8.86
C LEU A 172 7.54 -3.32 8.14
N GLU A 173 7.78 -4.48 8.71
CA GLU A 173 7.29 -5.75 8.22
C GLU A 173 6.68 -6.57 9.34
N VAL A 174 5.45 -7.02 9.12
CA VAL A 174 4.64 -7.71 10.13
C VAL A 174 4.22 -9.08 9.63
N TRP A 175 4.26 -10.06 10.52
CA TRP A 175 3.60 -11.35 10.43
C TRP A 175 2.66 -11.44 11.63
N TYR A 176 1.39 -11.64 11.39
CA TYR A 176 0.45 -11.82 12.48
C TYR A 176 -0.50 -12.97 12.19
N ASP A 177 -0.86 -13.63 13.26
CA ASP A 177 -1.75 -14.78 13.28
C ASP A 177 -2.87 -14.49 14.25
N THR A 178 -4.09 -14.73 13.81
CA THR A 178 -5.31 -14.50 14.54
C THR A 178 -6.19 -15.74 14.39
N PHE A 179 -6.63 -16.32 15.47
CA PHE A 179 -7.41 -17.55 15.41
C PHE A 179 -8.24 -17.78 16.68
N THR A 180 -9.30 -18.56 16.54
CA THR A 180 -10.21 -18.93 17.63
C THR A 180 -10.31 -20.44 17.72
N ASP A 181 -10.13 -20.96 18.93
CA ASP A 181 -10.57 -22.29 19.27
C ASP A 181 -12.10 -22.26 19.47
N VAL A 182 -12.81 -22.80 18.48
CA VAL A 182 -14.29 -22.74 18.47
C VAL A 182 -14.94 -23.57 19.57
N ASP A 183 -14.25 -24.59 20.05
CA ASP A 183 -14.76 -25.48 21.10
C ASP A 183 -14.79 -24.79 22.47
N THR A 184 -13.78 -23.97 22.75
CA THR A 184 -13.66 -23.21 24.00
C THR A 184 -14.07 -21.75 23.88
N GLY A 185 -14.22 -21.23 22.67
CA GLY A 185 -14.44 -19.79 22.42
C GLY A 185 -13.25 -18.91 22.79
N THR A 186 -12.05 -19.48 22.90
CA THR A 186 -10.82 -18.76 23.20
C THR A 186 -10.20 -18.18 21.92
N GLY A 187 -9.92 -16.88 21.90
CA GLY A 187 -9.20 -16.21 20.82
C GLY A 187 -7.71 -16.10 21.11
N PHE A 188 -6.90 -16.05 20.05
CA PHE A 188 -5.43 -16.00 20.12
C PHE A 188 -4.89 -15.01 19.12
N TRP A 189 -3.85 -14.24 19.50
CA TRP A 189 -3.15 -13.31 18.67
C TRP A 189 -1.64 -13.43 18.83
N LEU A 190 -0.95 -13.71 17.75
CA LEU A 190 0.50 -13.66 17.67
C LEU A 190 0.91 -12.54 16.70
N HIS A 191 1.72 -11.62 17.14
CA HIS A 191 2.20 -10.50 16.34
C HIS A 191 3.72 -10.45 16.35
N HIS A 192 4.31 -10.55 15.18
CA HIS A 192 5.75 -10.55 14.95
C HIS A 192 6.08 -9.36 14.07
N GLU A 193 6.98 -8.50 14.51
CA GLU A 193 7.27 -7.25 13.86
C GLU A 193 8.77 -7.03 13.67
N LEU A 194 9.18 -6.71 12.45
CA LEU A 194 10.51 -6.25 12.09
C LEU A 194 10.42 -4.76 11.82
N VAL A 195 11.20 -3.98 12.56
CA VAL A 195 11.32 -2.53 12.41
C VAL A 195 12.72 -2.19 11.95
N ALA A 196 12.82 -1.54 10.80
CA ALA A 196 14.05 -0.90 10.32
C ALA A 196 13.87 0.61 10.44
N PRO A 197 14.50 1.25 11.46
CA PRO A 197 14.34 2.68 11.69
C PRO A 197 14.63 3.54 10.47
N SER A 198 14.04 4.75 10.43
CA SER A 198 14.28 5.72 9.35
C SER A 198 15.70 6.29 9.38
N ASP A 199 16.34 6.30 10.56
CA ASP A 199 17.75 6.58 10.70
C ASP A 199 18.58 5.38 10.22
N PRO A 200 19.37 5.51 9.14
CA PRO A 200 20.15 4.40 8.58
C PRO A 200 21.24 3.85 9.51
N GLU A 201 21.68 4.64 10.52
CA GLU A 201 22.69 4.22 11.49
C GLU A 201 22.08 3.39 12.63
N SER A 202 20.77 3.45 12.80
CA SER A 202 20.06 2.67 13.80
C SER A 202 19.82 1.24 13.29
N PRO A 203 20.21 0.20 14.06
CA PRO A 203 20.03 -1.18 13.62
C PRO A 203 18.55 -1.56 13.58
N ALA A 204 18.18 -2.38 12.57
CA ALA A 204 16.88 -3.01 12.55
C ALA A 204 16.74 -4.02 13.68
N PHE A 205 15.54 -4.14 14.21
CA PHE A 205 15.23 -5.05 15.31
C PHE A 205 13.93 -5.81 15.08
N ALA A 206 13.79 -6.93 15.78
CA ALA A 206 12.62 -7.79 15.78
C ALA A 206 12.00 -7.83 17.16
N HIS A 207 10.68 -7.67 17.23
CA HIS A 207 9.90 -7.76 18.46
C HIS A 207 8.46 -8.21 18.16
N GLY A 208 7.65 -8.24 19.19
CA GLY A 208 6.23 -8.54 19.04
C GLY A 208 5.57 -8.91 20.35
N TRP A 209 4.46 -9.61 20.25
CA TRP A 209 3.68 -10.06 21.41
C TRP A 209 2.84 -11.28 21.07
N ALA A 210 2.44 -11.94 22.14
CA ALA A 210 1.45 -12.99 22.12
C ALA A 210 0.30 -12.61 23.07
N ALA A 211 -0.94 -12.95 22.70
CA ALA A 211 -2.12 -12.68 23.51
C ALA A 211 -3.11 -13.84 23.47
N VAL A 212 -3.81 -14.06 24.58
CA VAL A 212 -4.90 -15.03 24.72
C VAL A 212 -6.13 -14.31 25.27
N PHE A 213 -7.26 -14.55 24.65
CA PHE A 213 -8.56 -13.96 24.95
C PHE A 213 -9.52 -15.07 25.41
N PRO A 214 -9.52 -15.43 26.70
CA PRO A 214 -10.38 -16.51 27.20
C PRO A 214 -11.86 -16.09 27.17
N PRO A 215 -12.80 -17.03 27.09
CA PRO A 215 -14.22 -16.74 27.16
C PRO A 215 -14.62 -16.13 28.52
N ASP A 216 -13.97 -16.60 29.58
CA ASP A 216 -14.18 -16.13 30.94
C ASP A 216 -12.92 -15.42 31.44
N GLY A 217 -13.04 -14.12 31.70
CA GLY A 217 -11.96 -13.30 32.20
C GLY A 217 -11.43 -12.29 31.19
N ARG A 218 -10.37 -11.59 31.59
CA ARG A 218 -9.72 -10.59 30.78
C ARG A 218 -8.63 -11.22 29.91
N PRO A 219 -8.36 -10.67 28.72
CA PRO A 219 -7.22 -11.09 27.92
C PRO A 219 -5.89 -10.93 28.67
N VAL A 220 -4.98 -11.87 28.41
CA VAL A 220 -3.59 -11.80 28.89
C VAL A 220 -2.66 -11.71 27.70
N TRP A 221 -1.61 -10.90 27.81
CA TRP A 221 -0.65 -10.70 26.74
C TRP A 221 0.73 -10.32 27.26
N GLU A 222 1.76 -10.69 26.51
CA GLU A 222 3.15 -10.47 26.85
C GLU A 222 3.95 -10.08 25.60
N ARG A 223 4.97 -9.22 25.78
CA ARG A 223 5.91 -8.82 24.73
C ARG A 223 7.16 -9.68 24.72
N PHE A 224 7.72 -9.86 23.53
CA PHE A 224 9.07 -10.36 23.31
C PHE A 224 9.93 -9.34 22.57
N GLY A 225 11.23 -9.43 22.70
CA GLY A 225 12.15 -8.49 22.09
C GLY A 225 12.18 -7.12 22.81
N PRO A 226 12.81 -6.06 22.22
CA PRO A 226 13.48 -6.10 20.93
C PRO A 226 14.76 -6.94 20.95
N ALA A 227 15.02 -7.62 19.82
CA ALA A 227 16.22 -8.40 19.58
C ALA A 227 16.77 -8.11 18.18
N PRO A 228 18.06 -8.36 17.89
CA PRO A 228 18.56 -8.26 16.52
C PRO A 228 17.75 -9.11 15.54
N VAL A 229 17.57 -8.61 14.33
CA VAL A 229 16.91 -9.38 13.26
C VAL A 229 17.78 -10.58 12.90
N GLY A 230 17.23 -11.78 13.03
CA GLY A 230 17.94 -13.01 12.65
C GLY A 230 18.23 -13.10 11.17
N GLY A 231 19.25 -13.88 10.82
CA GLY A 231 19.55 -14.23 9.45
C GLY A 231 18.47 -15.15 8.84
N GLY A 232 18.37 -15.17 7.50
CA GLY A 232 17.50 -16.12 6.80
C GLY A 232 16.25 -15.51 6.20
N THR A 233 15.39 -16.38 5.67
CA THR A 233 14.21 -16.02 4.86
C THR A 233 12.98 -15.72 5.71
N TRP A 234 12.93 -16.23 6.93
CA TRP A 234 11.77 -16.15 7.82
C TRP A 234 11.99 -15.16 8.95
N PHE A 235 10.93 -14.84 9.68
CA PHE A 235 11.04 -14.01 10.88
C PHE A 235 11.68 -14.78 12.02
N SER A 236 12.61 -14.13 12.72
CA SER A 236 13.07 -14.55 14.04
C SER A 236 13.41 -13.33 14.90
N SER A 237 13.18 -13.47 16.21
CA SER A 237 13.58 -12.50 17.23
C SER A 237 14.43 -13.25 18.26
N GLY A 238 15.73 -12.99 18.24
CA GLY A 238 16.69 -13.84 18.94
C GLY A 238 16.60 -15.30 18.51
N ASP A 239 16.91 -16.22 19.41
CA ASP A 239 16.83 -17.66 19.19
C ASP A 239 15.49 -18.28 19.62
N GLU A 240 14.67 -17.52 20.33
CA GLU A 240 13.49 -18.03 21.02
C GLU A 240 12.18 -17.89 20.24
N VAL A 241 12.07 -16.90 19.32
CA VAL A 241 10.82 -16.66 18.59
C VAL A 241 11.02 -16.80 17.11
N ARG A 242 10.16 -17.62 16.47
CA ARG A 242 10.19 -17.90 15.03
C ARG A 242 8.79 -17.88 14.43
N ALA A 243 8.69 -17.28 13.24
CA ALA A 243 7.50 -17.38 12.41
C ALA A 243 7.92 -17.85 11.01
N GLU A 244 7.69 -19.12 10.74
CA GLU A 244 8.00 -19.82 9.50
C GLU A 244 6.68 -20.28 8.84
N PRO A 245 6.67 -20.60 7.54
CA PRO A 245 5.48 -21.17 6.90
C PRO A 245 5.00 -22.44 7.63
N GLY A 246 3.75 -22.42 8.07
CA GLY A 246 3.15 -23.55 8.79
C GLY A 246 3.60 -23.70 10.25
N VAL A 247 4.50 -22.87 10.77
CA VAL A 247 5.05 -23.01 12.13
C VAL A 247 5.13 -21.67 12.86
N ARG A 248 4.72 -21.67 14.13
CA ARG A 248 4.89 -20.55 15.06
C ARG A 248 5.41 -21.10 16.38
N THR A 249 6.61 -20.73 16.75
CA THR A 249 7.18 -21.11 18.03
C THR A 249 7.73 -19.91 18.75
N GLY A 250 7.62 -19.88 20.08
CA GLY A 250 8.22 -18.78 20.81
C GLY A 250 7.88 -18.73 22.29
N ARG A 251 8.49 -17.69 22.90
CA ARG A 251 8.28 -17.32 24.29
C ARG A 251 8.19 -15.80 24.44
N ALA A 252 7.29 -15.35 25.30
CA ALA A 252 7.17 -13.94 25.70
C ALA A 252 6.79 -13.91 27.19
N GLY A 253 7.70 -13.43 28.05
CA GLY A 253 7.49 -13.47 29.51
C GLY A 253 7.15 -14.86 30.00
N SER A 254 5.97 -15.02 30.59
CA SER A 254 5.43 -16.32 31.05
C SER A 254 4.68 -17.11 29.99
N MET A 255 4.48 -16.53 28.81
CA MET A 255 3.78 -17.19 27.72
C MET A 255 4.75 -18.00 26.86
N GLN A 256 4.27 -19.12 26.35
CA GLN A 256 5.01 -19.97 25.41
C GLN A 256 4.04 -20.57 24.41
N TRP A 257 4.49 -20.76 23.16
CA TRP A 257 3.70 -21.40 22.10
C TRP A 257 4.56 -22.29 21.22
N ASP A 258 3.95 -23.39 20.79
CA ASP A 258 4.44 -24.29 19.75
C ASP A 258 3.24 -24.70 18.89
N LEU A 259 3.11 -24.05 17.75
CA LEU A 259 1.95 -24.15 16.89
C LEU A 259 2.34 -24.52 15.47
N ARG A 260 1.51 -25.33 14.86
CA ARG A 260 1.53 -25.62 13.44
C ARG A 260 0.21 -25.18 12.82
N TYR A 261 0.25 -24.72 11.58
CA TYR A 261 -0.97 -24.40 10.86
C TYR A 261 -0.89 -24.82 9.41
N GLU A 262 -2.05 -25.12 8.84
CA GLU A 262 -2.25 -25.49 7.46
C GLU A 262 -3.39 -24.66 6.86
N ASP A 263 -3.31 -24.38 5.56
CA ASP A 263 -4.39 -23.75 4.80
C ASP A 263 -4.36 -24.27 3.37
N SER A 264 -5.50 -24.76 2.90
CA SER A 264 -5.69 -25.25 1.53
C SER A 264 -6.27 -24.19 0.60
N SER A 265 -6.65 -23.03 1.13
CA SER A 265 -7.26 -21.95 0.36
C SER A 265 -6.23 -21.11 -0.38
N ALA A 266 -6.67 -20.44 -1.43
CA ALA A 266 -5.79 -19.48 -2.14
C ALA A 266 -5.56 -18.23 -1.31
N PRO A 267 -4.35 -17.63 -1.36
CA PRO A 267 -4.08 -16.36 -0.70
C PRO A 267 -5.10 -15.27 -1.04
N LEU A 268 -5.39 -14.42 -0.07
CA LEU A 268 -6.29 -13.27 -0.24
C LEU A 268 -5.46 -11.99 -0.28
N PHE A 269 -5.63 -11.22 -1.35
CA PHE A 269 -5.00 -9.91 -1.49
C PHE A 269 -6.02 -8.84 -1.14
N THR A 270 -5.89 -8.22 0.01
CA THR A 270 -6.73 -7.10 0.43
C THR A 270 -6.58 -5.93 -0.56
N PHE A 271 -5.35 -5.58 -0.91
CA PHE A 271 -5.02 -4.65 -1.98
C PHE A 271 -4.68 -5.41 -3.28
N PRO A 272 -4.67 -4.74 -4.45
CA PRO A 272 -4.15 -5.37 -5.65
C PRO A 272 -2.77 -5.97 -5.42
N SER A 273 -2.52 -7.17 -5.95
CA SER A 273 -1.24 -7.87 -5.75
C SER A 273 -0.02 -7.02 -6.17
N ALA A 274 -0.19 -6.14 -7.16
CA ALA A 274 0.84 -5.18 -7.54
C ALA A 274 1.22 -4.21 -6.41
N ALA A 275 0.29 -3.84 -5.54
CA ALA A 275 0.58 -2.97 -4.40
C ALA A 275 1.52 -3.65 -3.40
N TRP A 276 1.34 -4.96 -3.19
CA TRP A 276 2.25 -5.76 -2.37
C TRP A 276 3.64 -5.89 -3.02
N HIS A 277 3.70 -6.32 -4.29
CA HIS A 277 4.98 -6.63 -4.93
C HIS A 277 5.83 -5.41 -5.30
N ARG A 278 5.21 -4.25 -5.48
CA ARG A 278 5.85 -3.04 -6.04
C ARG A 278 5.82 -1.84 -5.10
N GLU A 279 5.43 -2.03 -3.84
CA GLU A 279 5.38 -0.96 -2.83
C GLU A 279 4.64 0.29 -3.32
N LEU A 280 3.49 0.11 -3.99
CA LEU A 280 2.71 1.22 -4.55
C LEU A 280 1.96 2.03 -3.49
N LEU A 281 1.81 1.47 -2.29
CA LEU A 281 1.13 2.08 -1.15
C LEU A 281 2.12 2.28 0.00
N PRO A 282 1.85 3.21 0.93
CA PRO A 282 2.67 3.39 2.14
C PRO A 282 2.80 2.10 2.96
N ALA A 283 1.75 1.31 3.01
CA ALA A 283 1.73 -0.05 3.52
C ALA A 283 0.72 -0.89 2.73
N ALA A 284 0.98 -2.18 2.61
CA ALA A 284 0.07 -3.12 1.99
C ALA A 284 -0.06 -4.36 2.87
N GLN A 285 -1.27 -4.93 2.90
CA GLN A 285 -1.61 -6.16 3.60
C GLN A 285 -1.90 -7.26 2.60
N ILE A 286 -1.52 -8.48 2.95
CA ILE A 286 -1.95 -9.71 2.31
C ILE A 286 -2.29 -10.75 3.37
N VAL A 287 -3.11 -11.72 3.02
CA VAL A 287 -3.46 -12.86 3.87
C VAL A 287 -3.05 -14.13 3.12
N PRO A 288 -1.79 -14.61 3.31
CA PRO A 288 -1.32 -15.84 2.69
C PRO A 288 -2.19 -17.05 3.01
N CYS A 289 -2.69 -17.13 4.25
CA CYS A 289 -3.52 -18.22 4.73
C CYS A 289 -4.79 -17.64 5.37
N PRO A 290 -5.87 -17.41 4.59
CA PRO A 290 -7.08 -16.74 5.08
C PRO A 290 -8.05 -17.67 5.84
N THR A 291 -7.83 -18.98 5.80
CA THR A 291 -8.64 -20.00 6.51
C THR A 291 -7.74 -21.01 7.21
N ALA A 292 -6.69 -20.51 7.88
CA ALA A 292 -5.70 -21.35 8.54
C ALA A 292 -6.29 -22.14 9.70
N GLU A 293 -5.91 -23.40 9.81
CA GLU A 293 -6.25 -24.29 10.90
C GLU A 293 -5.02 -24.55 11.78
N TYR A 294 -5.09 -24.13 13.05
CA TYR A 294 -3.98 -24.18 14.00
C TYR A 294 -4.08 -25.37 14.92
N ARG A 295 -2.94 -26.04 15.18
CA ARG A 295 -2.76 -27.17 16.08
C ARG A 295 -1.51 -26.98 16.93
N GLY A 296 -1.48 -27.57 18.11
CA GLY A 296 -0.36 -27.50 19.03
C GLY A 296 -0.77 -26.94 20.37
N SER A 297 0.12 -26.26 21.07
CA SER A 297 -0.18 -25.75 22.40
C SER A 297 0.30 -24.31 22.63
N MET A 298 -0.40 -23.62 23.52
CA MET A 298 -0.03 -22.31 24.05
C MET A 298 -0.19 -22.26 25.55
N VAL A 299 0.82 -21.78 26.26
CA VAL A 299 0.78 -21.54 27.71
C VAL A 299 0.62 -20.03 27.94
N ALA A 300 -0.36 -19.63 28.74
CA ALA A 300 -0.59 -18.24 29.10
C ALA A 300 -1.32 -18.15 30.45
N GLY A 301 -0.93 -17.22 31.30
CA GLY A 301 -1.56 -17.03 32.61
C GLY A 301 -1.56 -18.28 33.50
N GLY A 302 -0.55 -19.15 33.37
CA GLY A 302 -0.43 -20.40 34.08
C GLY A 302 -1.36 -21.53 33.58
N ARG A 303 -2.07 -21.32 32.46
CA ARG A 303 -2.94 -22.29 31.82
C ARG A 303 -2.37 -22.77 30.50
N THR A 304 -2.50 -24.04 30.20
CA THR A 304 -2.18 -24.62 28.89
C THR A 304 -3.45 -24.72 28.05
N TYR A 305 -3.36 -24.24 26.80
CA TYR A 305 -4.40 -24.35 25.79
C TYR A 305 -3.91 -25.33 24.72
N GLU A 306 -4.54 -26.49 24.65
CA GLU A 306 -4.29 -27.50 23.62
C GLU A 306 -5.22 -27.25 22.43
N LEU A 307 -4.63 -27.06 21.26
CA LEU A 307 -5.32 -26.69 20.02
C LEU A 307 -5.35 -27.87 19.06
N SER A 308 -6.53 -28.27 18.62
CA SER A 308 -6.75 -29.41 17.72
C SER A 308 -7.38 -29.04 16.37
N GLY A 309 -7.50 -27.72 16.08
CA GLY A 309 -8.14 -27.23 14.86
C GLY A 309 -8.72 -25.83 15.04
N ALA A 310 -8.05 -24.97 15.80
CA ALA A 310 -8.44 -23.57 15.95
C ALA A 310 -8.37 -22.85 14.60
N ARG A 311 -9.39 -22.04 14.27
CA ARG A 311 -9.56 -21.46 12.94
C ARG A 311 -9.28 -19.96 12.90
N GLY A 312 -8.65 -19.51 11.82
CA GLY A 312 -8.34 -18.11 11.66
C GLY A 312 -7.48 -17.80 10.44
N ALA A 313 -6.55 -16.85 10.57
CA ALA A 313 -5.71 -16.42 9.47
C ALA A 313 -4.25 -16.23 9.88
N SER A 314 -3.36 -16.42 8.90
CA SER A 314 -2.00 -15.90 8.94
C SER A 314 -1.86 -14.80 7.90
N ALA A 315 -1.52 -13.60 8.34
CA ALA A 315 -1.50 -12.39 7.51
C ALA A 315 -0.18 -11.64 7.61
N ARG A 316 0.03 -10.73 6.67
CA ARG A 316 1.26 -9.98 6.51
C ARG A 316 1.00 -8.51 6.18
N ILE A 317 1.84 -7.63 6.74
CA ILE A 317 1.91 -6.22 6.35
C ILE A 317 3.36 -5.89 5.99
N TYR A 318 3.54 -5.05 4.98
CA TYR A 318 4.84 -4.48 4.63
C TYR A 318 4.67 -3.03 4.20
N GLY A 319 5.50 -2.14 4.73
CA GLY A 319 5.43 -0.71 4.40
C GLY A 319 6.36 0.16 5.21
N HIS A 320 5.94 1.43 5.36
CA HIS A 320 6.70 2.48 6.07
C HIS A 320 6.18 2.75 7.50
N GLY A 321 5.13 2.07 7.93
CA GLY A 321 4.52 2.23 9.26
C GLY A 321 3.00 2.29 9.21
N ASN A 322 2.40 2.60 10.35
CA ASN A 322 0.96 2.59 10.54
C ASN A 322 0.28 3.85 9.99
N ALA A 323 -1.00 3.74 9.68
CA ALA A 323 -1.85 4.86 9.26
C ALA A 323 -2.11 5.87 10.40
N GLU A 324 -2.74 6.99 10.11
CA GLU A 324 -3.22 7.97 11.12
C GLU A 324 -4.29 7.36 12.01
N GLN A 325 -5.25 6.69 11.37
CA GLN A 325 -6.27 5.87 11.99
C GLN A 325 -6.51 4.66 11.09
N TRP A 326 -6.74 3.50 11.70
CA TRP A 326 -7.08 2.30 10.94
C TRP A 326 -8.04 1.41 11.71
N ALA A 327 -8.73 0.56 10.97
CA ALA A 327 -9.39 -0.63 11.49
C ALA A 327 -9.08 -1.83 10.60
N TRP A 328 -9.08 -2.98 11.20
CA TRP A 328 -8.96 -4.26 10.52
C TRP A 328 -10.00 -5.24 11.07
N LEU A 329 -10.51 -6.08 10.18
CA LEU A 329 -11.39 -7.20 10.49
C LEU A 329 -10.97 -8.41 9.68
N HIS A 330 -10.78 -9.52 10.36
CA HIS A 330 -10.82 -10.84 9.77
C HIS A 330 -12.02 -11.61 10.36
N ALA A 331 -12.85 -12.18 9.50
CA ALA A 331 -13.98 -13.00 9.88
C ALA A 331 -14.00 -14.29 9.07
N ASP A 332 -13.77 -15.43 9.73
CA ASP A 332 -14.06 -16.74 9.18
C ASP A 332 -15.59 -16.96 9.23
N LEU A 333 -16.19 -17.08 8.06
CA LEU A 333 -17.64 -17.17 7.90
C LEU A 333 -18.14 -18.62 7.75
N GLY A 334 -17.22 -19.58 7.86
CA GLY A 334 -17.48 -20.99 7.61
C GLY A 334 -17.44 -21.37 6.14
N ASP A 335 -17.35 -22.67 5.85
CA ASP A 335 -17.38 -23.25 4.50
C ASP A 335 -16.31 -22.68 3.53
N GLY A 336 -15.20 -22.12 4.07
CA GLY A 336 -14.15 -21.45 3.28
C GLY A 336 -14.51 -20.03 2.88
N ASP A 337 -15.62 -19.49 3.34
CA ASP A 337 -16.00 -18.09 3.19
C ASP A 337 -15.23 -17.22 4.20
N VAL A 338 -14.75 -16.08 3.76
CA VAL A 338 -13.93 -15.15 4.58
C VAL A 338 -14.26 -13.71 4.22
N LEU A 339 -14.34 -12.86 5.23
CA LEU A 339 -14.38 -11.41 5.06
C LEU A 339 -13.12 -10.76 5.64
N GLU A 340 -12.43 -10.01 4.80
CA GLU A 340 -11.33 -9.12 5.17
C GLU A 340 -11.73 -7.66 4.95
N VAL A 341 -11.50 -6.83 5.93
CA VAL A 341 -11.69 -5.37 5.85
C VAL A 341 -10.45 -4.68 6.39
N VAL A 342 -9.92 -3.75 5.62
CA VAL A 342 -8.92 -2.77 6.08
C VAL A 342 -9.47 -1.39 5.79
N ALA A 343 -9.65 -0.58 6.80
CA ALA A 343 -10.04 0.81 6.64
C ALA A 343 -8.93 1.70 7.22
N ALA A 344 -8.47 2.69 6.47
CA ALA A 344 -7.37 3.52 6.92
C ALA A 344 -7.48 4.97 6.46
N THR A 345 -7.03 5.88 7.31
CA THR A 345 -6.76 7.28 6.98
C THR A 345 -5.25 7.47 6.86
N PRO A 346 -4.74 8.01 5.73
CA PRO A 346 -3.31 8.23 5.56
C PRO A 346 -2.74 9.24 6.57
N ARG A 347 -1.52 9.04 7.07
CA ARG A 347 -0.79 9.98 7.96
C ARG A 347 -0.50 11.35 7.35
N ARG A 348 -0.53 11.44 6.03
CA ARG A 348 -0.05 12.60 5.32
C ARG A 348 -0.88 13.86 5.63
N ARG A 349 -0.18 14.97 5.93
CA ARG A 349 -0.78 16.27 6.19
C ARG A 349 -1.77 16.66 5.07
N GLY A 350 -2.99 16.97 5.44
CA GLY A 350 -4.10 17.26 4.54
C GLY A 350 -4.94 16.04 4.15
N LEU A 351 -4.36 14.85 4.04
CA LEU A 351 -5.09 13.60 3.84
C LEU A 351 -5.52 12.94 5.15
N ASN A 352 -4.85 13.24 6.25
CA ASN A 352 -5.16 12.74 7.59
C ASN A 352 -6.50 13.25 8.16
N ARG A 353 -7.15 14.18 7.47
CA ARG A 353 -8.50 14.67 7.79
C ARG A 353 -9.61 14.01 6.97
N LEU A 354 -9.22 13.15 6.04
CA LEU A 354 -10.19 12.41 5.23
C LEU A 354 -10.82 11.28 6.05
N GLN A 355 -12.05 10.92 5.67
CA GLN A 355 -12.68 9.72 6.20
C GLN A 355 -11.84 8.48 5.88
N PRO A 356 -11.78 7.48 6.78
CA PRO A 356 -11.08 6.25 6.51
C PRO A 356 -11.58 5.59 5.21
N LEU A 357 -10.65 5.22 4.33
CA LEU A 357 -10.96 4.53 3.09
C LEU A 357 -10.98 3.02 3.34
N PRO A 358 -12.14 2.37 3.28
CA PRO A 358 -12.23 0.93 3.49
C PRO A 358 -11.94 0.15 2.21
N VAL A 359 -11.09 -0.84 2.33
CA VAL A 359 -10.87 -1.89 1.34
C VAL A 359 -11.50 -3.16 1.87
N VAL A 360 -12.43 -3.72 1.13
CA VAL A 360 -13.21 -4.90 1.50
C VAL A 360 -12.89 -6.05 0.55
N ARG A 361 -12.71 -7.23 1.10
CA ARG A 361 -12.58 -8.49 0.35
C ARG A 361 -13.45 -9.55 1.01
N LEU A 362 -14.49 -9.95 0.33
CA LEU A 362 -15.34 -11.07 0.71
C LEU A 362 -15.07 -12.23 -0.25
N ARG A 363 -14.54 -13.33 0.27
CA ARG A 363 -14.58 -14.62 -0.41
C ARG A 363 -15.87 -15.31 -0.04
N HIS A 364 -16.73 -15.54 -1.02
CA HIS A 364 -18.01 -16.22 -0.81
C HIS A 364 -18.29 -17.17 -1.96
N ALA A 365 -18.63 -18.43 -1.62
CA ALA A 365 -18.82 -19.50 -2.58
C ALA A 365 -17.66 -19.64 -3.59
N GLY A 366 -16.42 -19.55 -3.09
CA GLY A 366 -15.18 -19.68 -3.86
C GLY A 366 -14.87 -18.48 -4.78
N ARG A 367 -15.55 -17.34 -4.62
CA ARG A 367 -15.34 -16.12 -5.43
C ARG A 367 -15.04 -14.92 -4.57
N ASP A 368 -14.00 -14.17 -4.96
CA ASP A 368 -13.63 -12.93 -4.29
C ASP A 368 -14.44 -11.74 -4.85
N TRP A 369 -15.05 -10.98 -3.94
CA TRP A 369 -15.82 -9.76 -4.23
C TRP A 369 -15.45 -8.64 -3.23
N PRO A 370 -15.37 -7.38 -3.65
CA PRO A 370 -15.36 -6.89 -5.03
C PRO A 370 -14.07 -7.28 -5.76
N ALA A 371 -14.16 -7.55 -7.06
CA ALA A 371 -12.98 -7.89 -7.87
C ALA A 371 -12.10 -6.67 -8.19
N SER A 372 -12.69 -5.47 -8.22
CA SER A 372 -11.99 -4.22 -8.57
C SER A 372 -11.49 -3.47 -7.34
N PRO A 373 -10.24 -2.98 -7.34
CA PRO A 373 -9.73 -2.12 -6.26
C PRO A 373 -10.45 -0.76 -6.19
N LEU A 374 -11.05 -0.30 -7.29
CA LEU A 374 -11.84 0.94 -7.32
C LEU A 374 -13.12 0.86 -6.49
N ALA A 375 -13.50 -0.33 -6.06
CA ALA A 375 -14.64 -0.50 -5.17
C ALA A 375 -14.47 0.25 -3.84
N ALA A 376 -13.23 0.42 -3.36
CA ALA A 376 -12.94 1.11 -2.11
C ALA A 376 -13.60 2.49 -2.02
N VAL A 377 -13.67 3.26 -3.11
CA VAL A 377 -14.32 4.60 -3.12
C VAL A 377 -15.84 4.55 -2.99
N ARG A 378 -16.43 3.36 -3.09
CA ARG A 378 -17.89 3.13 -2.95
C ARG A 378 -18.30 2.61 -1.58
N PHE A 379 -17.31 2.39 -0.72
CA PHE A 379 -17.52 2.01 0.66
C PHE A 379 -17.26 3.20 1.58
N ARG A 380 -17.81 3.14 2.79
CA ARG A 380 -17.61 4.12 3.86
C ARG A 380 -17.37 3.36 5.16
N ALA A 381 -16.48 3.89 5.99
CA ALA A 381 -16.20 3.36 7.31
C ALA A 381 -16.43 4.45 8.37
N ARG A 382 -16.87 4.03 9.56
CA ARG A 382 -16.89 4.81 10.79
C ARG A 382 -16.20 3.98 11.86
N LEU A 383 -15.12 4.49 12.41
CA LEU A 383 -14.21 3.72 13.27
C LEU A 383 -14.30 4.15 14.73
N ASP A 384 -15.52 4.15 15.27
CA ASP A 384 -15.78 4.51 16.67
C ASP A 384 -15.79 3.23 17.54
N LEU A 385 -15.01 3.21 18.63
CA LEU A 385 -15.10 2.14 19.62
C LEU A 385 -16.23 2.42 20.62
N PRO A 386 -16.90 1.39 21.13
CA PRO A 386 -16.65 -0.03 20.92
C PRO A 386 -17.25 -0.60 19.62
N THR A 387 -18.03 0.18 18.86
CA THR A 387 -18.71 -0.31 17.66
C THR A 387 -18.35 0.51 16.44
N TRP A 388 -17.87 -0.15 15.41
CA TRP A 388 -17.53 0.47 14.13
C TRP A 388 -18.24 -0.23 12.96
N THR A 389 -18.35 0.48 11.85
CA THR A 389 -19.12 -0.01 10.71
C THR A 389 -18.42 0.23 9.39
N VAL A 390 -18.67 -0.68 8.45
CA VAL A 390 -18.31 -0.51 7.03
C VAL A 390 -19.52 -0.84 6.17
N ALA A 391 -19.85 0.05 5.25
CA ALA A 391 -20.96 -0.15 4.33
C ALA A 391 -20.65 0.36 2.93
N GLY A 392 -21.15 -0.33 1.92
CA GLY A 392 -20.98 0.09 0.53
C GLY A 392 -21.57 -0.86 -0.48
N ARG A 393 -21.37 -0.52 -1.76
CA ARG A 393 -21.90 -1.34 -2.86
C ARG A 393 -20.91 -1.39 -4.02
N TRP A 394 -20.89 -2.54 -4.71
CA TRP A 394 -20.16 -2.70 -5.96
C TRP A 394 -20.88 -3.67 -6.90
N GLY A 395 -21.14 -3.22 -8.13
CA GLY A 395 -21.97 -3.96 -9.08
C GLY A 395 -23.40 -4.12 -8.56
N ASN A 396 -23.87 -5.33 -8.54
CA ASN A 396 -25.21 -5.69 -8.09
C ASN A 396 -25.30 -6.15 -6.64
N ARG A 397 -24.24 -5.96 -5.83
CA ARG A 397 -24.18 -6.33 -4.41
C ARG A 397 -23.93 -5.11 -3.52
N ARG A 398 -24.49 -5.14 -2.33
CA ARG A 398 -24.15 -4.24 -1.23
C ARG A 398 -23.83 -5.04 0.02
N LEU A 399 -22.90 -4.50 0.81
CA LEU A 399 -22.46 -5.10 2.07
C LEU A 399 -22.61 -4.08 3.19
N HIS A 400 -23.06 -4.55 4.32
CA HIS A 400 -23.06 -3.83 5.58
C HIS A 400 -22.39 -4.70 6.64
N VAL A 401 -21.42 -4.13 7.35
CA VAL A 401 -20.65 -4.79 8.41
C VAL A 401 -20.73 -3.93 9.65
N THR A 402 -21.12 -4.51 10.75
CA THR A 402 -21.07 -3.90 12.09
C THR A 402 -20.15 -4.78 12.95
N VAL A 403 -19.16 -4.18 13.57
CA VAL A 403 -18.21 -4.85 14.45
C VAL A 403 -18.28 -4.22 15.83
N THR A 404 -18.37 -5.05 16.87
CA THR A 404 -18.38 -4.60 18.27
C THR A 404 -17.21 -5.25 19.00
N GLN A 405 -16.39 -4.43 19.64
CA GLN A 405 -15.23 -4.79 20.45
C GLN A 405 -15.48 -4.39 21.91
N PRO A 406 -16.13 -5.23 22.72
CA PRO A 406 -16.36 -4.93 24.14
C PRO A 406 -15.03 -4.69 24.86
N GLU A 407 -14.94 -3.66 25.68
CA GLU A 407 -13.68 -3.22 26.30
C GLU A 407 -13.02 -4.35 27.12
N GLU A 408 -13.81 -5.14 27.81
CA GLU A 408 -13.36 -6.30 28.60
C GLU A 408 -12.77 -7.43 27.77
N ARG A 409 -13.00 -7.43 26.45
CA ARG A 409 -12.45 -8.40 25.48
C ARG A 409 -11.33 -7.80 24.64
N CYS A 410 -10.80 -6.67 25.04
CA CYS A 410 -9.76 -5.97 24.28
C CYS A 410 -8.42 -5.92 25.03
N VAL A 411 -7.35 -5.88 24.25
CA VAL A 411 -6.03 -5.43 24.69
C VAL A 411 -5.64 -4.12 24.00
N ARG A 412 -4.89 -3.28 24.70
CA ARG A 412 -4.31 -2.05 24.12
C ARG A 412 -2.81 -2.21 23.99
N VAL A 413 -2.30 -2.08 22.79
CA VAL A 413 -0.89 -2.25 22.47
C VAL A 413 -0.35 -0.99 21.81
N GLY A 414 0.78 -0.49 22.32
CA GLY A 414 1.52 0.61 21.71
C GLY A 414 2.42 0.11 20.59
N TYR A 415 2.41 0.82 19.45
CA TYR A 415 3.31 0.64 18.31
C TYR A 415 4.29 1.80 18.24
N THR A 416 5.46 1.53 17.67
CA THR A 416 6.42 2.57 17.30
C THR A 416 6.83 2.34 15.86
N ASP A 417 6.52 3.30 15.00
CA ASP A 417 6.85 3.24 13.57
C ASP A 417 8.37 3.43 13.32
N PRO A 418 8.88 3.12 12.14
CA PRO A 418 10.28 3.34 11.76
C PRO A 418 10.79 4.76 12.00
N ASP A 419 9.93 5.77 11.87
CA ASP A 419 10.25 7.19 12.12
C ASP A 419 10.13 7.60 13.60
N GLY A 420 9.91 6.64 14.51
CA GLY A 420 9.75 6.88 15.94
C GLY A 420 8.35 7.34 16.36
N ALA A 421 7.42 7.53 15.43
CA ALA A 421 6.08 7.99 15.77
C ALA A 421 5.26 6.89 16.44
N ALA A 422 4.58 7.26 17.53
CA ALA A 422 3.75 6.34 18.29
C ALA A 422 2.35 6.19 17.71
N ALA A 423 1.77 5.00 17.92
CA ALA A 423 0.36 4.71 17.71
C ALA A 423 -0.13 3.73 18.77
N THR A 424 -1.44 3.67 18.98
CA THR A 424 -2.08 2.71 19.89
C THR A 424 -3.12 1.91 19.15
N CYS A 425 -3.08 0.60 19.30
CA CYS A 425 -4.05 -0.34 18.77
C CYS A 425 -4.90 -0.91 19.90
N THR A 426 -6.21 -0.93 19.72
CA THR A 426 -7.16 -1.70 20.52
C THR A 426 -7.57 -2.91 19.72
N ASN A 427 -7.14 -4.09 20.14
CA ASN A 427 -7.39 -5.36 19.45
C ASN A 427 -8.29 -6.26 20.28
N SER A 428 -9.14 -7.03 19.61
CA SER A 428 -9.96 -8.10 20.19
C SER A 428 -9.99 -9.31 19.25
N GLU A 429 -9.56 -10.46 19.75
CA GLU A 429 -9.74 -11.75 19.07
C GLU A 429 -11.08 -12.41 19.43
N ARG A 430 -11.93 -11.65 20.13
CA ARG A 430 -13.28 -12.06 20.53
C ARG A 430 -14.30 -10.95 20.27
N ALA A 431 -14.14 -10.25 19.14
CA ALA A 431 -15.13 -9.28 18.69
C ALA A 431 -16.41 -9.99 18.21
N ASP A 432 -17.51 -9.26 18.25
CA ASP A 432 -18.76 -9.64 17.59
C ASP A 432 -18.80 -8.97 16.22
N ALA A 433 -19.33 -9.67 15.20
CA ALA A 433 -19.53 -9.08 13.88
C ALA A 433 -20.89 -9.48 13.30
N HIS A 434 -21.60 -8.50 12.76
CA HIS A 434 -22.84 -8.71 12.02
C HIS A 434 -22.64 -8.24 10.58
N ILE A 435 -22.84 -9.15 9.62
CA ILE A 435 -22.49 -8.96 8.21
C ILE A 435 -23.72 -9.28 7.37
N ILE A 436 -24.17 -8.32 6.59
CA ILE A 436 -25.32 -8.43 5.71
C ILE A 436 -24.86 -8.22 4.25
N LEU A 437 -25.04 -9.23 3.43
CA LEU A 437 -24.81 -9.18 1.98
C LEU A 437 -26.16 -9.21 1.28
N GLU A 438 -26.39 -8.22 0.41
CA GLU A 438 -27.61 -8.13 -0.37
C GLU A 438 -27.29 -8.05 -1.85
N ARG A 439 -28.20 -8.54 -2.67
CA ARG A 439 -28.13 -8.51 -4.12
C ARG A 439 -29.28 -7.70 -4.72
N ARG A 440 -28.99 -6.95 -5.76
CA ARG A 440 -30.01 -6.21 -6.49
C ARG A 440 -30.89 -7.14 -7.32
N SER A 441 -32.20 -7.02 -7.17
CA SER A 441 -33.25 -7.68 -7.93
C SER A 441 -34.13 -6.65 -8.64
N SER A 442 -35.06 -7.07 -9.49
CA SER A 442 -36.04 -6.21 -10.14
C SER A 442 -36.92 -5.42 -9.16
N GLY A 443 -37.21 -6.00 -7.97
CA GLY A 443 -37.99 -5.37 -6.90
C GLY A 443 -37.20 -4.62 -5.85
N GLY A 444 -35.89 -4.46 -5.99
CA GLY A 444 -35.05 -3.78 -5.01
C GLY A 444 -33.85 -4.60 -4.52
N TRP A 445 -33.41 -4.32 -3.28
CA TRP A 445 -32.36 -5.10 -2.64
C TRP A 445 -32.97 -6.26 -1.88
N VAL A 446 -32.44 -7.46 -2.07
CA VAL A 446 -32.86 -8.68 -1.39
C VAL A 446 -31.66 -9.28 -0.65
N LEU A 447 -31.91 -9.82 0.53
CA LEU A 447 -30.90 -10.51 1.32
C LEU A 447 -30.34 -11.69 0.50
N GLU A 448 -29.02 -11.72 0.34
CA GLU A 448 -28.28 -12.82 -0.27
C GLU A 448 -27.72 -13.75 0.82
N ARG A 449 -27.12 -13.15 1.84
CA ARG A 449 -26.54 -13.87 2.97
C ARG A 449 -26.43 -12.95 4.19
N GLU A 450 -26.53 -13.55 5.37
CA GLU A 450 -26.31 -12.90 6.66
C GLU A 450 -25.45 -13.80 7.55
N TRP A 451 -24.49 -13.19 8.25
CA TRP A 451 -23.63 -13.87 9.21
C TRP A 451 -23.61 -13.08 10.52
N SER A 452 -23.69 -13.81 11.62
CA SER A 452 -23.57 -13.25 12.98
C SER A 452 -22.49 -14.04 13.72
N LEU A 453 -21.39 -13.37 14.01
CA LEU A 453 -20.29 -13.92 14.77
C LEU A 453 -20.36 -13.35 16.19
N HIS A 454 -20.34 -14.23 17.18
CA HIS A 454 -20.39 -13.89 18.59
C HIS A 454 -19.09 -14.30 19.28
N GLY A 455 -18.17 -13.35 19.44
CA GLY A 455 -16.87 -13.58 20.04
C GLY A 455 -15.94 -14.47 19.20
N THR A 456 -16.08 -14.44 17.87
CA THR A 456 -15.24 -15.21 16.92
C THR A 456 -14.74 -14.36 15.76
N ALA A 457 -15.03 -13.06 15.76
CA ALA A 457 -14.43 -12.12 14.84
C ALA A 457 -13.13 -11.56 15.43
N HIS A 458 -12.15 -11.35 14.58
CA HIS A 458 -10.85 -10.78 14.93
C HIS A 458 -10.80 -9.35 14.43
N ALA A 459 -10.68 -8.38 15.34
CA ALA A 459 -10.84 -6.99 14.99
C ALA A 459 -9.89 -6.06 15.76
N GLU A 460 -9.42 -5.03 15.09
CA GLU A 460 -8.64 -3.97 15.73
C GLU A 460 -9.02 -2.59 15.22
N VAL A 461 -8.84 -1.60 16.10
CA VAL A 461 -8.86 -0.18 15.75
C VAL A 461 -7.61 0.47 16.30
N GLY A 462 -6.87 1.13 15.44
CA GLY A 462 -5.67 1.85 15.81
C GLY A 462 -5.78 3.34 15.54
N THR A 463 -5.16 4.14 16.40
CA THR A 463 -5.12 5.60 16.30
C THR A 463 -3.77 6.13 16.76
N ARG A 464 -3.47 7.34 16.31
CA ARG A 464 -2.36 8.13 16.85
C ARG A 464 -2.83 9.05 17.95
N PRO A 465 -1.93 9.44 18.88
CA PRO A 465 -2.25 10.41 19.91
C PRO A 465 -2.60 11.78 19.38
#